data_72600586c37b2469695afc5df0a5e103
#
_entry.id   72600586c37b2469695afc5df0a5e103
#
_cell.length_a   1.000
_cell.length_b   1.000
_cell.length_c   1.000
_cell.angle_alpha   90.00
_cell.angle_beta   90.00
_cell.angle_gamma   90.00
#
_symmetry.space_group_name_H-M   'P 1'
#
loop_
_entity.id
_entity.type
_entity.pdbx_description
1 polymer ?
#
loop_
_entity_poly.entity_id
_entity_poly.type
_entity_poly.pdbx_seq_one_letter_code
_entity_poly.pdbx_strand_id
1 'polypeptide(L)'
;MKNDLETCAEEYSALLDQACMNVGADLFEDQIEIFVLAMAKARFSAAKSLANHSGADHQDLAKYFLASTLRELDRLLLADPTVYGLSQPEISGKEAINEPLKPENVTKIGKQYASAPLPDIHLASEHEIIRKTFSDFSDKHIKPVAQKIHNENLLVPKSLIEPLKDLGTFGLSIPEKFGGLKPDDREDLITMVIVTEELSAGSLGAAGSLITRPEIIARALLEGGTEQQKNKWLGKIASGETLCAVSVTEANAGSDVASVSLSASKTEGGYILNGSKLWCTFAGAANVILVLARTDKTEKSHKGLSLFMVEKPSSESDEFEFSQDSGGRMTGKAIKTLGYRGMHSFEMSYTDFFVPEENLIGGDTGLNRGFYYTMKGFLNGRLQTAARACGLMRSAYESTRAFATDRSIFNKKLVDHPLTLRKIADMAGLISASRTYTLDVAKKMEQGGGALDANLVKLFACQSAERVARDALQLHGGMGYAQEPEVSRHFVDAKVLSIFEGTEETLAVRVVGREMTVN
;
A
#
# COMPACT_ATOMS: atom_id res chain seq x y z
N MET A 1 17.05 -13.13 31.65
CA MET A 1 18.19 -12.47 30.98
C MET A 1 17.80 -12.25 29.53
N LYS A 2 17.97 -11.04 29.01
CA LYS A 2 17.78 -10.78 27.57
C LYS A 2 18.79 -11.63 26.79
N ASN A 3 18.38 -12.11 25.63
CA ASN A 3 19.25 -12.83 24.72
C ASN A 3 20.26 -11.83 24.11
N ASP A 4 21.50 -12.23 23.86
CA ASP A 4 22.55 -11.36 23.30
C ASP A 4 22.13 -10.71 22.00
N LEU A 5 21.30 -11.37 21.17
CA LEU A 5 20.75 -10.80 19.94
C LEU A 5 19.75 -9.67 20.21
N GLU A 6 18.95 -9.76 21.28
CA GLU A 6 18.01 -8.71 21.68
C GLU A 6 18.76 -7.48 22.22
N THR A 7 19.81 -7.70 23.02
CA THR A 7 20.69 -6.62 23.50
C THR A 7 21.36 -5.91 22.34
N CYS A 8 21.90 -6.66 21.38
CA CYS A 8 22.49 -6.13 20.17
C CYS A 8 21.47 -5.31 19.35
N ALA A 9 20.22 -5.77 19.24
CA ALA A 9 19.16 -5.06 18.53
C ALA A 9 18.78 -3.73 19.22
N GLU A 10 18.81 -3.66 20.55
CA GLU A 10 18.57 -2.41 21.29
C GLU A 10 19.67 -1.38 21.05
N GLU A 11 20.93 -1.81 21.03
CA GLU A 11 22.07 -0.92 20.76
C GLU A 11 22.03 -0.41 19.31
N TYR A 12 21.72 -1.27 18.31
CA TYR A 12 21.52 -0.80 16.94
C TYR A 12 20.31 0.12 16.80
N SER A 13 19.24 -0.08 17.57
CA SER A 13 18.10 0.84 17.59
C SER A 13 18.53 2.23 18.03
N ALA A 14 19.24 2.31 19.16
CA ALA A 14 19.73 3.58 19.69
C ALA A 14 20.71 4.27 18.73
N LEU A 15 21.59 3.50 18.10
CA LEU A 15 22.56 4.03 17.14
C LEU A 15 21.87 4.54 15.85
N LEU A 16 20.86 3.83 15.37
CA LEU A 16 20.08 4.25 14.21
C LEU A 16 19.28 5.53 14.51
N ASP A 17 18.68 5.63 15.69
CA ASP A 17 17.97 6.83 16.12
C ASP A 17 18.93 8.02 16.25
N GLN A 18 20.13 7.82 16.80
CA GLN A 18 21.18 8.85 16.85
C GLN A 18 21.62 9.29 15.44
N ALA A 19 21.84 8.35 14.52
CA ALA A 19 22.18 8.65 13.13
C ALA A 19 21.09 9.51 12.47
N CYS A 20 19.81 9.17 12.69
CA CYS A 20 18.68 9.94 12.19
C CYS A 20 18.63 11.38 12.75
N MET A 21 19.00 11.58 14.01
CA MET A 21 19.07 12.91 14.61
C MET A 21 20.27 13.75 14.14
N ASN A 22 21.39 13.09 13.82
CA ASN A 22 22.63 13.74 13.41
C ASN A 22 22.64 14.17 11.95
N VAL A 23 21.88 13.47 11.09
CA VAL A 23 21.76 13.87 9.68
C VAL A 23 21.01 15.20 9.60
N GLY A 24 21.49 16.09 8.75
CA GLY A 24 20.95 17.43 8.59
C GLY A 24 19.47 17.44 8.25
N ALA A 25 18.80 18.55 8.58
CA ALA A 25 17.38 18.76 8.29
C ALA A 25 17.13 19.29 6.87
N ASP A 26 18.16 19.42 6.04
CA ASP A 26 18.01 19.87 4.66
C ASP A 26 17.52 18.72 3.78
N LEU A 27 16.21 18.70 3.57
CA LEU A 27 15.55 17.67 2.75
C LEU A 27 15.93 17.72 1.25
N PHE A 28 16.83 18.58 0.83
CA PHE A 28 17.36 18.65 -0.53
C PHE A 28 18.82 18.22 -0.61
N GLU A 29 19.66 18.67 0.29
CA GLU A 29 21.10 18.37 0.29
C GLU A 29 21.38 16.98 0.90
N ASP A 30 20.68 16.60 1.97
CA ASP A 30 20.91 15.36 2.73
C ASP A 30 20.02 14.19 2.26
N GLN A 31 19.51 14.22 1.04
CA GLN A 31 18.52 13.24 0.54
C GLN A 31 19.00 11.79 0.57
N ILE A 32 20.28 11.55 0.28
CA ILE A 32 20.85 10.20 0.20
C ILE A 32 20.87 9.58 1.59
N GLU A 33 21.42 10.30 2.56
CA GLU A 33 21.53 9.86 3.95
C GLU A 33 20.14 9.64 4.57
N ILE A 34 19.23 10.62 4.39
CA ILE A 34 17.84 10.54 4.87
C ILE A 34 17.13 9.32 4.27
N PHE A 35 17.24 9.11 2.96
CA PHE A 35 16.61 7.98 2.28
C PHE A 35 17.10 6.65 2.85
N VAL A 36 18.42 6.48 2.95
CA VAL A 36 19.04 5.25 3.42
C VAL A 36 18.67 4.96 4.87
N LEU A 37 18.68 5.97 5.75
CA LEU A 37 18.28 5.82 7.16
C LEU A 37 16.79 5.53 7.31
N ALA A 38 15.92 6.15 6.52
CA ALA A 38 14.48 5.88 6.51
C ALA A 38 14.18 4.42 6.10
N MET A 39 14.87 3.92 5.08
CA MET A 39 14.74 2.53 4.63
C MET A 39 15.27 1.54 5.67
N ALA A 40 16.40 1.86 6.31
CA ALA A 40 16.97 1.08 7.41
C ALA A 40 16.01 1.02 8.61
N LYS A 41 15.40 2.16 8.98
CA LYS A 41 14.41 2.24 10.06
C LYS A 41 13.15 1.44 9.75
N ALA A 42 12.66 1.50 8.51
CA ALA A 42 11.50 0.71 8.05
C ALA A 42 11.77 -0.79 8.19
N ARG A 43 12.91 -1.28 7.71
CA ARG A 43 13.31 -2.68 7.82
C ARG A 43 13.53 -3.12 9.26
N PHE A 44 14.18 -2.30 10.07
CA PHE A 44 14.42 -2.61 11.48
C PHE A 44 13.12 -2.68 12.27
N SER A 45 12.19 -1.75 12.06
CA SER A 45 10.86 -1.77 12.69
C SER A 45 10.08 -3.03 12.36
N ALA A 46 10.11 -3.47 11.10
CA ALA A 46 9.48 -4.72 10.67
C ALA A 46 10.14 -5.96 11.29
N ALA A 47 11.48 -6.00 11.39
CA ALA A 47 12.20 -7.09 12.03
C ALA A 47 11.89 -7.17 13.54
N LYS A 48 11.79 -6.03 14.20
CA LYS A 48 11.41 -5.94 15.62
C LYS A 48 9.97 -6.40 15.84
N SER A 49 9.03 -5.98 14.97
CA SER A 49 7.65 -6.45 15.01
C SER A 49 7.57 -7.98 14.89
N LEU A 50 8.26 -8.58 13.91
CA LEU A 50 8.31 -10.04 13.77
C LEU A 50 8.89 -10.73 15.01
N ALA A 51 9.98 -10.22 15.57
CA ALA A 51 10.60 -10.78 16.76
C ALA A 51 9.67 -10.78 17.98
N ASN A 52 8.87 -9.72 18.13
CA ASN A 52 7.93 -9.57 19.26
C ASN A 52 6.70 -10.49 19.17
N HIS A 53 6.31 -10.91 17.95
CA HIS A 53 5.09 -11.69 17.73
C HIS A 53 5.33 -13.16 17.39
N SER A 54 6.60 -13.59 17.26
CA SER A 54 6.91 -14.97 16.92
C SER A 54 6.71 -15.90 18.10
N GLY A 55 5.78 -16.85 17.96
CA GLY A 55 5.64 -17.97 18.86
C GLY A 55 6.86 -18.93 18.81
N ALA A 56 6.92 -19.90 19.73
CA ALA A 56 8.06 -20.83 19.87
C ALA A 56 8.44 -21.51 18.54
N ASP A 57 7.47 -21.89 17.74
CA ASP A 57 7.68 -22.63 16.48
C ASP A 57 8.27 -21.76 15.34
N HIS A 58 8.26 -20.44 15.50
CA HIS A 58 8.70 -19.49 14.48
C HIS A 58 9.87 -18.61 14.91
N GLN A 59 10.44 -18.88 16.10
CA GLN A 59 11.56 -18.09 16.63
C GLN A 59 12.81 -18.12 15.74
N ASP A 60 13.09 -19.28 15.12
CA ASP A 60 14.26 -19.40 14.24
C ASP A 60 14.17 -18.44 13.04
N LEU A 61 12.98 -18.30 12.44
CA LEU A 61 12.73 -17.35 11.36
C LEU A 61 12.89 -15.89 11.83
N ALA A 62 12.32 -15.57 12.98
CA ALA A 62 12.41 -14.22 13.56
C ALA A 62 13.86 -13.84 13.89
N LYS A 63 14.63 -14.75 14.52
CA LYS A 63 16.04 -14.55 14.80
C LYS A 63 16.87 -14.39 13.52
N TYR A 64 16.59 -15.22 12.51
CA TYR A 64 17.24 -15.12 11.20
C TYR A 64 17.00 -13.75 10.56
N PHE A 65 15.74 -13.32 10.51
CA PHE A 65 15.38 -12.06 9.87
C PHE A 65 15.93 -10.85 10.63
N LEU A 66 15.87 -10.88 11.97
CA LEU A 66 16.48 -9.85 12.83
C LEU A 66 18.00 -9.80 12.62
N ALA A 67 18.71 -10.94 12.71
CA ALA A 67 20.15 -11.01 12.50
C ALA A 67 20.56 -10.52 11.09
N SER A 68 19.78 -10.87 10.05
CA SER A 68 19.99 -10.35 8.69
C SER A 68 19.86 -8.81 8.64
N THR A 69 18.88 -8.27 9.33
CA THR A 69 18.65 -6.82 9.41
C THR A 69 19.78 -6.12 10.19
N LEU A 70 20.18 -6.67 11.34
CA LEU A 70 21.30 -6.12 12.12
C LEU A 70 22.62 -6.15 11.35
N ARG A 71 22.86 -7.17 10.53
CA ARG A 71 24.03 -7.22 9.65
C ARG A 71 24.01 -6.13 8.56
N GLU A 72 22.83 -5.80 8.05
CA GLU A 72 22.69 -4.66 7.11
C GLU A 72 22.97 -3.33 7.82
N LEU A 73 22.43 -3.13 9.04
CA LEU A 73 22.71 -1.96 9.87
C LEU A 73 24.20 -1.86 10.24
N ASP A 74 24.84 -2.97 10.57
CA ASP A 74 26.27 -3.02 10.84
C ASP A 74 27.08 -2.45 9.68
N ARG A 75 26.78 -2.92 8.46
CA ARG A 75 27.47 -2.42 7.25
C ARG A 75 27.16 -0.96 6.96
N LEU A 76 25.92 -0.53 7.24
CA LEU A 76 25.52 0.83 6.99
C LEU A 76 26.16 1.81 7.97
N LEU A 77 26.04 1.55 9.27
CA LEU A 77 26.36 2.53 10.32
C LEU A 77 27.81 2.43 10.80
N LEU A 78 28.46 1.26 10.66
CA LEU A 78 29.80 1.03 11.21
C LEU A 78 30.91 0.95 10.15
N ALA A 79 30.60 0.91 8.84
CA ALA A 79 31.63 0.94 7.81
C ALA A 79 32.29 2.33 7.71
N ASP A 80 31.50 3.39 7.80
CA ASP A 80 31.95 4.77 7.93
C ASP A 80 30.98 5.55 8.83
N PRO A 81 31.15 5.47 10.15
CA PRO A 81 30.26 6.11 11.11
C PRO A 81 30.20 7.64 10.96
N THR A 82 31.25 8.26 10.45
CA THR A 82 31.36 9.71 10.33
C THR A 82 30.36 10.30 9.35
N VAL A 83 29.93 9.54 8.33
CA VAL A 83 28.86 9.92 7.39
C VAL A 83 27.55 10.25 8.13
N TYR A 84 27.31 9.58 9.25
CA TYR A 84 26.10 9.77 10.07
C TYR A 84 26.39 10.52 11.39
N GLY A 85 27.56 11.19 11.48
CA GLY A 85 27.94 11.94 12.67
C GLY A 85 28.11 11.08 13.93
N LEU A 86 28.43 9.80 13.76
CA LEU A 86 28.64 8.85 14.85
C LEU A 86 30.13 8.77 15.23
N SER A 87 30.43 8.72 16.53
CA SER A 87 31.80 8.57 17.04
C SER A 87 32.06 7.10 17.35
N GLN A 88 32.79 6.40 16.49
CA GLN A 88 33.28 5.02 16.63
C GLN A 88 32.44 4.14 17.59
N PRO A 89 31.19 3.81 17.24
CA PRO A 89 30.31 3.06 18.13
C PRO A 89 30.79 1.62 18.27
N GLU A 90 30.76 1.11 19.50
CA GLU A 90 30.97 -0.30 19.81
C GLU A 90 29.60 -0.95 20.09
N ILE A 91 29.36 -2.12 19.52
CA ILE A 91 28.14 -2.90 19.71
C ILE A 91 28.48 -4.15 20.52
N SER A 92 27.85 -4.27 21.68
CA SER A 92 28.00 -5.43 22.57
C SER A 92 27.30 -6.66 21.99
N GLY A 93 27.91 -7.84 22.10
CA GLY A 93 27.30 -9.11 21.67
C GLY A 93 27.11 -9.22 20.14
N LYS A 94 27.84 -8.43 19.34
CA LYS A 94 27.77 -8.43 17.87
C LYS A 94 27.93 -9.83 17.25
N GLU A 95 28.65 -10.73 17.90
CA GLU A 95 28.86 -12.11 17.48
C GLU A 95 27.55 -12.90 17.42
N ALA A 96 26.54 -12.52 18.22
CA ALA A 96 25.23 -13.16 18.22
C ALA A 96 24.49 -13.05 16.87
N ILE A 97 24.86 -12.07 16.03
CA ILE A 97 24.34 -11.92 14.67
C ILE A 97 24.73 -13.10 13.77
N ASN A 98 25.88 -13.73 14.04
CA ASN A 98 26.47 -14.73 13.14
C ASN A 98 25.71 -16.07 13.18
N GLU A 99 25.29 -16.52 14.37
CA GLU A 99 24.70 -17.84 14.56
C GLU A 99 23.43 -18.07 13.73
N PRO A 100 22.41 -17.19 13.74
CA PRO A 100 21.21 -17.38 12.93
C PRO A 100 21.48 -17.36 11.42
N LEU A 101 22.59 -16.76 10.99
CA LEU A 101 22.96 -16.58 9.57
C LEU A 101 23.87 -17.69 9.02
N LYS A 102 24.22 -18.69 9.83
CA LYS A 102 24.98 -19.84 9.34
C LYS A 102 24.21 -20.61 8.28
N PRO A 103 24.90 -21.13 7.23
CA PRO A 103 24.23 -21.86 6.14
C PRO A 103 23.32 -23.00 6.59
N GLU A 104 23.71 -23.75 7.61
CA GLU A 104 22.93 -24.85 8.19
C GLU A 104 21.60 -24.34 8.78
N ASN A 105 21.61 -23.24 9.53
CA ASN A 105 20.41 -22.65 10.13
C ASN A 105 19.48 -22.07 9.06
N VAL A 106 20.01 -21.35 8.10
CA VAL A 106 19.25 -20.82 6.96
C VAL A 106 18.60 -21.94 6.15
N THR A 107 19.34 -23.03 5.92
CA THR A 107 18.84 -24.21 5.20
C THR A 107 17.74 -24.93 6.00
N LYS A 108 17.89 -25.04 7.31
CA LYS A 108 16.87 -25.60 8.21
C LYS A 108 15.57 -24.79 8.14
N ILE A 109 15.66 -23.46 8.23
CA ILE A 109 14.50 -22.55 8.09
C ILE A 109 13.86 -22.71 6.70
N GLY A 110 14.66 -22.71 5.64
CA GLY A 110 14.17 -22.92 4.28
C GLY A 110 13.40 -24.23 4.11
N LYS A 111 13.89 -25.34 4.70
CA LYS A 111 13.19 -26.64 4.71
C LYS A 111 11.88 -26.59 5.46
N GLN A 112 11.86 -25.96 6.62
CA GLN A 112 10.63 -25.78 7.40
C GLN A 112 9.56 -25.08 6.57
N TYR A 113 9.88 -23.95 5.98
CA TYR A 113 8.93 -23.11 5.25
C TYR A 113 8.69 -23.55 3.78
N ALA A 114 9.46 -24.49 3.28
CA ALA A 114 9.14 -25.20 2.04
C ALA A 114 7.90 -26.11 2.20
N SER A 115 7.69 -26.68 3.38
CA SER A 115 6.61 -27.63 3.68
C SER A 115 5.53 -27.09 4.61
N ALA A 116 5.90 -26.24 5.58
CA ALA A 116 4.96 -25.65 6.52
C ALA A 116 4.35 -24.31 6.01
N PRO A 117 3.17 -23.91 6.48
CA PRO A 117 2.64 -22.57 6.23
C PRO A 117 3.54 -21.49 6.86
N LEU A 118 3.38 -20.25 6.38
CA LEU A 118 3.97 -19.08 7.04
C LEU A 118 3.43 -18.95 8.47
N PRO A 119 4.17 -18.25 9.37
CA PRO A 119 3.67 -17.94 10.70
C PRO A 119 2.27 -17.37 10.65
N ASP A 120 1.38 -17.94 11.45
CA ASP A 120 0.04 -17.39 11.59
C ASP A 120 0.09 -16.15 12.50
N ILE A 121 -0.78 -15.20 12.18
CA ILE A 121 -0.92 -13.99 12.98
C ILE A 121 -2.14 -14.19 13.86
N HIS A 122 -1.95 -14.09 15.17
CA HIS A 122 -3.06 -14.22 16.12
C HIS A 122 -4.06 -13.08 15.94
N LEU A 123 -5.22 -13.41 15.41
CA LEU A 123 -6.35 -12.54 15.22
C LEU A 123 -7.45 -12.87 16.24
N ALA A 124 -8.30 -11.92 16.55
CA ALA A 124 -9.55 -12.19 17.28
C ALA A 124 -10.46 -13.09 16.44
N SER A 125 -11.33 -13.87 17.09
CA SER A 125 -12.19 -14.84 16.40
C SER A 125 -13.05 -14.23 15.29
N GLU A 126 -13.51 -13.00 15.46
CA GLU A 126 -14.24 -12.24 14.43
C GLU A 126 -13.39 -11.96 13.20
N HIS A 127 -12.14 -11.56 13.38
CA HIS A 127 -11.20 -11.30 12.30
C HIS A 127 -10.80 -12.58 11.56
N GLU A 128 -10.71 -13.73 12.25
CA GLU A 128 -10.48 -15.02 11.62
C GLU A 128 -11.63 -15.43 10.69
N ILE A 129 -12.88 -15.17 11.09
CA ILE A 129 -14.06 -15.41 10.25
C ILE A 129 -14.01 -14.53 9.00
N ILE A 130 -13.68 -13.24 9.17
CA ILE A 130 -13.53 -12.30 8.06
C ILE A 130 -12.42 -12.76 7.11
N ARG A 131 -11.24 -13.10 7.65
CA ARG A 131 -10.12 -13.61 6.87
C ARG A 131 -10.52 -14.82 6.04
N LYS A 132 -11.16 -15.81 6.67
CA LYS A 132 -11.61 -17.01 5.98
C LYS A 132 -12.62 -16.68 4.88
N THR A 133 -13.59 -15.83 5.14
CA THR A 133 -14.61 -15.42 4.16
C THR A 133 -13.99 -14.82 2.91
N PHE A 134 -13.05 -13.88 3.06
CA PHE A 134 -12.42 -13.22 1.93
C PHE A 134 -11.34 -14.07 1.26
N SER A 135 -10.69 -14.98 1.99
CA SER A 135 -9.80 -15.99 1.42
C SER A 135 -10.58 -16.98 0.54
N ASP A 136 -11.67 -17.54 1.04
CA ASP A 136 -12.55 -18.45 0.29
C ASP A 136 -13.12 -17.73 -0.97
N PHE A 137 -13.50 -16.47 -0.83
CA PHE A 137 -13.97 -15.65 -1.96
C PHE A 137 -12.86 -15.45 -3.00
N SER A 138 -11.66 -15.13 -2.55
CA SER A 138 -10.48 -14.91 -3.39
C SER A 138 -10.14 -16.16 -4.21
N ASP A 139 -10.11 -17.32 -3.55
CA ASP A 139 -9.81 -18.60 -4.19
C ASP A 139 -10.87 -18.99 -5.21
N LYS A 140 -12.15 -18.80 -4.88
CA LYS A 140 -13.27 -19.22 -5.71
C LYS A 140 -13.57 -18.28 -6.88
N HIS A 141 -13.45 -16.97 -6.69
CA HIS A 141 -13.95 -15.99 -7.64
C HIS A 141 -12.86 -15.15 -8.30
N ILE A 142 -11.77 -14.82 -7.59
CA ILE A 142 -10.75 -13.90 -8.10
C ILE A 142 -9.63 -14.64 -8.83
N LYS A 143 -8.96 -15.59 -8.16
CA LYS A 143 -7.81 -16.33 -8.72
C LYS A 143 -8.10 -16.95 -10.08
N PRO A 144 -9.27 -17.60 -10.33
CA PRO A 144 -9.54 -18.24 -11.60
C PRO A 144 -9.60 -17.30 -12.81
N VAL A 145 -9.88 -16.02 -12.60
CA VAL A 145 -10.03 -15.02 -13.69
C VAL A 145 -8.89 -14.01 -13.73
N ALA A 146 -8.09 -13.92 -12.67
CA ALA A 146 -7.06 -12.90 -12.51
C ALA A 146 -6.03 -12.86 -13.64
N GLN A 147 -5.52 -14.02 -14.06
CA GLN A 147 -4.52 -14.11 -15.13
C GLN A 147 -5.12 -13.72 -16.49
N LYS A 148 -6.36 -14.12 -16.75
CA LYS A 148 -7.07 -13.70 -17.97
C LYS A 148 -7.28 -12.19 -18.02
N ILE A 149 -7.76 -11.59 -16.92
CA ILE A 149 -7.94 -10.13 -16.81
C ILE A 149 -6.61 -9.42 -17.10
N HIS A 150 -5.50 -9.91 -16.54
CA HIS A 150 -4.18 -9.34 -16.77
C HIS A 150 -3.73 -9.49 -18.22
N ASN A 151 -3.75 -10.69 -18.78
CA ASN A 151 -3.20 -10.97 -20.12
C ASN A 151 -4.00 -10.29 -21.23
N GLU A 152 -5.32 -10.27 -21.13
CA GLU A 152 -6.21 -9.67 -22.11
C GLU A 152 -6.51 -8.18 -21.83
N ASN A 153 -5.94 -7.61 -20.75
CA ASN A 153 -6.17 -6.23 -20.31
C ASN A 153 -7.68 -5.91 -20.16
N LEU A 154 -8.42 -6.80 -19.51
CA LEU A 154 -9.86 -6.63 -19.31
C LEU A 154 -10.16 -5.72 -18.12
N LEU A 155 -11.30 -5.05 -18.16
CA LEU A 155 -11.87 -4.38 -16.98
C LEU A 155 -12.34 -5.41 -15.95
N VAL A 156 -12.37 -5.01 -14.68
CA VAL A 156 -12.95 -5.82 -13.60
C VAL A 156 -14.41 -6.13 -13.96
N PRO A 157 -14.77 -7.42 -14.10
CA PRO A 157 -16.12 -7.79 -14.50
C PRO A 157 -17.12 -7.58 -13.38
N LYS A 158 -18.37 -7.29 -13.72
CA LYS A 158 -19.49 -7.18 -12.75
C LYS A 158 -19.64 -8.43 -11.90
N SER A 159 -19.31 -9.61 -12.44
CA SER A 159 -19.32 -10.88 -11.70
C SER A 159 -18.36 -10.93 -10.51
N LEU A 160 -17.38 -10.02 -10.42
CA LEU A 160 -16.54 -9.81 -9.24
C LEU A 160 -17.08 -8.67 -8.37
N ILE A 161 -17.58 -7.59 -8.98
CA ILE A 161 -18.03 -6.40 -8.26
C ILE A 161 -19.32 -6.68 -7.46
N GLU A 162 -20.31 -7.34 -8.06
CA GLU A 162 -21.61 -7.56 -7.41
C GLU A 162 -21.50 -8.43 -6.13
N PRO A 163 -20.81 -9.59 -6.12
CA PRO A 163 -20.63 -10.34 -4.88
C PRO A 163 -19.82 -9.58 -3.81
N LEU A 164 -18.89 -8.69 -4.20
CA LEU A 164 -18.17 -7.83 -3.24
C LEU A 164 -19.08 -6.77 -2.61
N LYS A 165 -20.10 -6.28 -3.35
CA LYS A 165 -21.16 -5.42 -2.77
C LYS A 165 -21.97 -6.19 -1.73
N ASP A 166 -22.37 -7.43 -2.06
CA ASP A 166 -23.15 -8.29 -1.15
C ASP A 166 -22.39 -8.60 0.15
N LEU A 167 -21.05 -8.66 0.08
CA LEU A 167 -20.18 -8.81 1.25
C LEU A 167 -19.95 -7.49 2.01
N GLY A 168 -20.54 -6.37 1.59
CA GLY A 168 -20.37 -5.05 2.22
C GLY A 168 -18.95 -4.46 2.07
N THR A 169 -18.15 -4.97 1.13
CA THR A 169 -16.73 -4.66 1.01
C THR A 169 -16.44 -3.16 0.84
N PHE A 170 -17.34 -2.41 0.20
CA PHE A 170 -17.18 -0.97 -0.04
C PHE A 170 -17.50 -0.11 1.18
N GLY A 171 -18.15 -0.71 2.20
CA GLY A 171 -18.57 -0.04 3.44
C GLY A 171 -17.62 -0.21 4.62
N LEU A 172 -16.47 -0.88 4.46
CA LEU A 172 -15.54 -1.22 5.56
C LEU A 172 -15.05 -0.01 6.38
N SER A 173 -14.94 1.16 5.77
CA SER A 173 -14.48 2.39 6.43
C SER A 173 -15.59 3.41 6.68
N ILE A 174 -16.82 3.04 6.37
CA ILE A 174 -17.99 3.89 6.53
C ILE A 174 -18.72 3.49 7.80
N PRO A 175 -19.05 4.45 8.71
CA PRO A 175 -19.77 4.16 9.94
C PRO A 175 -21.13 3.50 9.72
N GLU A 176 -21.54 2.65 10.67
CA GLU A 176 -22.82 1.92 10.64
C GLU A 176 -24.02 2.87 10.50
N LYS A 177 -24.00 4.02 11.15
CA LYS A 177 -25.06 5.06 11.05
C LYS A 177 -25.27 5.60 9.62
N PHE A 178 -24.29 5.41 8.72
CA PHE A 178 -24.40 5.74 7.31
C PHE A 178 -24.53 4.50 6.41
N GLY A 179 -24.81 3.32 7.01
CA GLY A 179 -25.01 2.07 6.27
C GLY A 179 -23.73 1.31 5.91
N GLY A 180 -22.59 1.67 6.50
CA GLY A 180 -21.34 0.93 6.37
C GLY A 180 -21.17 -0.18 7.40
N LEU A 181 -19.96 -0.70 7.52
CA LEU A 181 -19.59 -1.78 8.45
C LEU A 181 -18.64 -1.34 9.57
N LYS A 182 -18.09 -0.12 9.48
CA LYS A 182 -17.23 0.43 10.52
C LYS A 182 -18.06 0.79 11.76
N PRO A 183 -17.72 0.32 12.97
CA PRO A 183 -18.38 0.77 14.21
C PRO A 183 -18.39 2.30 14.31
N ASP A 184 -19.47 2.86 14.86
CA ASP A 184 -19.62 4.32 14.97
C ASP A 184 -18.66 4.96 15.97
N ASP A 185 -18.23 4.20 16.97
CA ASP A 185 -17.48 4.65 18.14
C ASP A 185 -15.96 4.38 18.08
N ARG A 186 -15.50 3.60 17.10
CA ARG A 186 -14.09 3.24 16.95
C ARG A 186 -13.66 3.07 15.50
N GLU A 187 -12.36 3.09 15.27
CA GLU A 187 -11.75 2.66 14.01
C GLU A 187 -11.70 1.12 13.94
N ASP A 188 -11.73 0.58 12.73
CA ASP A 188 -11.56 -0.85 12.43
C ASP A 188 -10.62 -1.01 11.22
N LEU A 189 -9.35 -0.70 11.46
CA LEU A 189 -8.31 -0.80 10.43
C LEU A 189 -7.80 -2.23 10.29
N ILE A 190 -7.94 -3.07 11.32
CA ILE A 190 -7.55 -4.48 11.28
C ILE A 190 -8.41 -5.22 10.25
N THR A 191 -9.73 -5.07 10.30
CA THR A 191 -10.64 -5.65 9.29
C THR A 191 -10.27 -5.18 7.87
N MET A 192 -10.03 -3.87 7.69
CA MET A 192 -9.62 -3.32 6.40
C MET A 192 -8.31 -3.94 5.89
N VAL A 193 -7.30 -4.11 6.76
CA VAL A 193 -6.01 -4.76 6.41
C VAL A 193 -6.23 -6.20 5.98
N ILE A 194 -7.00 -6.98 6.74
CA ILE A 194 -7.27 -8.39 6.44
C ILE A 194 -7.96 -8.54 5.09
N VAL A 195 -9.04 -7.79 4.86
CA VAL A 195 -9.80 -7.84 3.60
C VAL A 195 -8.91 -7.42 2.42
N THR A 196 -8.12 -6.36 2.59
CA THR A 196 -7.18 -5.90 1.55
C THR A 196 -6.14 -6.96 1.23
N GLU A 197 -5.57 -7.63 2.23
CA GLU A 197 -4.57 -8.70 2.05
C GLU A 197 -5.17 -9.88 1.28
N GLU A 198 -6.35 -10.39 1.70
CA GLU A 198 -6.96 -11.57 1.07
C GLU A 198 -7.43 -11.29 -0.38
N LEU A 199 -8.01 -10.14 -0.64
CA LEU A 199 -8.38 -9.74 -2.01
C LEU A 199 -7.15 -9.57 -2.91
N SER A 200 -6.05 -9.06 -2.35
CA SER A 200 -4.79 -8.85 -3.09
C SER A 200 -4.04 -10.16 -3.35
N ALA A 201 -4.21 -11.16 -2.49
CA ALA A 201 -3.71 -12.53 -2.74
C ALA A 201 -4.40 -13.16 -3.96
N GLY A 202 -5.64 -12.80 -4.25
CA GLY A 202 -6.31 -13.18 -5.50
C GLY A 202 -5.81 -12.38 -6.70
N SER A 203 -5.89 -11.06 -6.61
CA SER A 203 -5.37 -10.14 -7.63
C SER A 203 -5.24 -8.72 -7.08
N LEU A 204 -4.05 -8.15 -7.20
CA LEU A 204 -3.81 -6.75 -6.82
C LEU A 204 -4.70 -5.78 -7.62
N GLY A 205 -4.70 -5.92 -8.94
CA GLY A 205 -5.39 -4.99 -9.85
C GLY A 205 -6.89 -5.25 -9.98
N ALA A 206 -7.33 -6.52 -9.97
CA ALA A 206 -8.73 -6.86 -10.20
C ALA A 206 -9.60 -6.84 -8.92
N ALA A 207 -9.00 -6.90 -7.72
CA ALA A 207 -9.76 -6.98 -6.47
C ALA A 207 -9.14 -6.17 -5.32
N GLY A 208 -7.87 -6.38 -4.98
CA GLY A 208 -7.23 -5.80 -3.80
C GLY A 208 -7.23 -4.27 -3.73
N SER A 209 -7.43 -3.61 -4.84
CA SER A 209 -7.47 -2.15 -4.91
C SER A 209 -8.87 -1.54 -5.03
N LEU A 210 -9.91 -2.35 -5.14
CA LEU A 210 -11.30 -1.86 -5.29
C LEU A 210 -11.76 -1.04 -4.09
N ILE A 211 -11.37 -1.44 -2.88
CA ILE A 211 -11.79 -0.80 -1.62
C ILE A 211 -11.04 0.49 -1.29
N THR A 212 -9.94 0.79 -1.97
CA THR A 212 -9.12 1.98 -1.66
C THR A 212 -9.85 3.29 -1.97
N ARG A 213 -10.60 3.38 -3.07
CA ARG A 213 -11.29 4.62 -3.48
C ARG A 213 -12.45 4.96 -2.55
N PRO A 214 -13.34 4.00 -2.20
CA PRO A 214 -14.33 4.19 -1.14
C PRO A 214 -13.71 4.67 0.18
N GLU A 215 -12.58 4.08 0.61
CA GLU A 215 -11.86 4.49 1.82
C GLU A 215 -11.43 5.96 1.76
N ILE A 216 -10.72 6.36 0.70
CA ILE A 216 -10.22 7.74 0.55
C ILE A 216 -11.37 8.75 0.56
N ILE A 217 -12.46 8.47 -0.18
CA ILE A 217 -13.62 9.36 -0.25
C ILE A 217 -14.36 9.41 1.09
N ALA A 218 -14.58 8.26 1.72
CA ALA A 218 -15.23 8.21 3.04
C ALA A 218 -14.45 9.03 4.06
N ARG A 219 -13.12 8.91 4.11
CA ARG A 219 -12.27 9.70 5.02
C ARG A 219 -12.35 11.20 4.72
N ALA A 220 -12.31 11.60 3.46
CA ALA A 220 -12.45 13.00 3.08
C ALA A 220 -13.81 13.58 3.49
N LEU A 221 -14.90 12.83 3.30
CA LEU A 221 -16.25 13.21 3.71
C LEU A 221 -16.42 13.25 5.23
N LEU A 222 -15.91 12.25 5.95
CA LEU A 222 -16.00 12.21 7.42
C LEU A 222 -15.22 13.34 8.07
N GLU A 223 -14.03 13.69 7.55
CA GLU A 223 -13.19 14.76 8.06
C GLU A 223 -13.71 16.14 7.71
N GLY A 224 -14.13 16.37 6.46
CA GLY A 224 -14.42 17.70 5.94
C GLY A 224 -15.83 17.92 5.42
N GLY A 225 -16.59 16.87 5.17
CA GLY A 225 -17.91 16.98 4.57
C GLY A 225 -18.97 17.53 5.52
N THR A 226 -19.96 18.26 4.98
CA THR A 226 -21.16 18.64 5.73
C THR A 226 -22.03 17.41 6.02
N GLU A 227 -22.93 17.50 7.01
CA GLU A 227 -23.86 16.38 7.31
C GLU A 227 -24.73 16.04 6.09
N GLN A 228 -25.12 17.04 5.29
CA GLN A 228 -25.87 16.81 4.07
C GLN A 228 -25.04 15.99 3.06
N GLN A 229 -23.75 16.29 2.89
CA GLN A 229 -22.86 15.54 2.00
C GLN A 229 -22.62 14.12 2.50
N LYS A 230 -22.40 13.93 3.82
CA LYS A 230 -22.25 12.60 4.41
C LYS A 230 -23.49 11.74 4.19
N ASN A 231 -24.68 12.28 4.42
CA ASN A 231 -25.95 11.59 4.20
C ASN A 231 -26.22 11.32 2.70
N LYS A 232 -25.81 12.22 1.80
CA LYS A 232 -25.98 12.04 0.35
C LYS A 232 -25.12 10.90 -0.18
N TRP A 233 -23.86 10.77 0.29
CA TRP A 233 -22.86 9.95 -0.36
C TRP A 233 -22.49 8.66 0.36
N LEU A 234 -22.33 8.69 1.69
CA LEU A 234 -21.69 7.57 2.40
C LEU A 234 -22.47 6.26 2.26
N GLY A 235 -23.80 6.29 2.38
CA GLY A 235 -24.63 5.08 2.25
C GLY A 235 -24.59 4.49 0.85
N LYS A 236 -24.60 5.32 -0.18
CA LYS A 236 -24.51 4.88 -1.59
C LYS A 236 -23.13 4.30 -1.93
N ILE A 237 -22.08 4.82 -1.32
CA ILE A 237 -20.73 4.29 -1.46
C ILE A 237 -20.62 2.95 -0.72
N ALA A 238 -21.14 2.87 0.52
CA ALA A 238 -21.09 1.67 1.34
C ALA A 238 -21.78 0.47 0.67
N SER A 239 -22.94 0.70 0.06
CA SER A 239 -23.69 -0.34 -0.68
C SER A 239 -23.06 -0.68 -2.05
N GLY A 240 -22.11 0.12 -2.53
CA GLY A 240 -21.57 0.00 -3.89
C GLY A 240 -22.56 0.43 -4.99
N GLU A 241 -23.70 1.07 -4.64
CA GLU A 241 -24.57 1.74 -5.62
C GLU A 241 -23.79 2.80 -6.40
N THR A 242 -22.92 3.52 -5.70
CA THR A 242 -22.04 4.53 -6.28
C THR A 242 -20.60 4.03 -6.25
N LEU A 243 -20.05 3.70 -7.41
CA LEU A 243 -18.65 3.36 -7.57
C LEU A 243 -17.79 4.62 -7.66
N CYS A 244 -16.58 4.55 -7.10
CA CYS A 244 -15.76 5.72 -6.81
C CYS A 244 -14.42 5.73 -7.55
N ALA A 245 -13.95 6.93 -7.91
CA ALA A 245 -12.58 7.19 -8.32
C ALA A 245 -12.01 8.42 -7.61
N VAL A 246 -10.67 8.56 -7.63
CA VAL A 246 -9.95 9.69 -7.04
C VAL A 246 -9.04 10.30 -8.08
N SER A 247 -9.06 11.61 -8.23
CA SER A 247 -8.42 12.39 -9.29
C SER A 247 -7.59 13.52 -8.67
N VAL A 248 -6.32 13.27 -8.40
CA VAL A 248 -5.39 14.20 -7.73
C VAL A 248 -4.23 14.55 -8.64
N THR A 249 -3.52 13.55 -9.15
CA THR A 249 -2.27 13.68 -9.91
C THR A 249 -2.46 14.37 -11.26
N GLU A 250 -1.48 15.17 -11.66
CA GLU A 250 -1.36 15.78 -12.99
C GLU A 250 -0.02 15.43 -13.62
N ALA A 251 0.18 15.69 -14.90
CA ALA A 251 1.41 15.37 -15.63
C ALA A 251 2.67 15.95 -14.95
N ASN A 252 2.56 17.14 -14.37
CA ASN A 252 3.67 17.84 -13.72
C ASN A 252 3.56 17.89 -12.19
N ALA A 253 2.56 17.22 -11.58
CA ALA A 253 2.30 17.25 -10.16
C ALA A 253 1.82 15.89 -9.64
N GLY A 254 2.76 14.96 -9.45
CA GLY A 254 2.55 13.65 -8.83
C GLY A 254 2.96 13.67 -7.36
N SER A 255 4.27 13.61 -7.09
CA SER A 255 4.81 13.71 -5.73
C SER A 255 4.57 15.09 -5.10
N ASP A 256 4.65 16.15 -5.88
CA ASP A 256 4.34 17.51 -5.46
C ASP A 256 2.85 17.84 -5.68
N VAL A 257 1.99 17.22 -4.88
CA VAL A 257 0.52 17.43 -4.93
C VAL A 257 0.14 18.90 -4.71
N ALA A 258 0.96 19.67 -4.00
CA ALA A 258 0.70 21.08 -3.75
C ALA A 258 0.70 21.93 -5.04
N SER A 259 1.40 21.46 -6.08
CA SER A 259 1.56 22.15 -7.36
C SER A 259 0.49 21.82 -8.41
N VAL A 260 -0.58 21.08 -8.07
CA VAL A 260 -1.67 20.80 -9.01
C VAL A 260 -2.31 22.10 -9.51
N SER A 261 -2.67 22.11 -10.78
CA SER A 261 -3.05 23.31 -11.54
C SER A 261 -4.45 23.27 -12.14
N LEU A 262 -5.12 22.09 -12.21
CA LEU A 262 -6.51 22.01 -12.65
C LEU A 262 -7.33 23.04 -11.88
N SER A 263 -7.94 23.98 -12.62
CA SER A 263 -8.61 25.12 -12.00
C SER A 263 -10.09 24.85 -11.72
N ALA A 264 -10.59 25.40 -10.61
CA ALA A 264 -12.00 25.46 -10.28
C ALA A 264 -12.38 26.93 -10.07
N SER A 265 -12.98 27.55 -11.08
CA SER A 265 -13.38 28.95 -11.05
C SER A 265 -14.82 29.09 -10.57
N LYS A 266 -15.07 29.91 -9.55
CA LYS A 266 -16.41 30.19 -9.02
C LYS A 266 -17.30 30.78 -10.09
N THR A 267 -18.54 30.31 -10.19
CA THR A 267 -19.61 30.84 -11.04
C THR A 267 -20.94 30.81 -10.30
N GLU A 268 -22.01 31.25 -10.93
CA GLU A 268 -23.34 31.15 -10.34
C GLU A 268 -23.73 29.70 -10.10
N GLY A 269 -24.10 29.37 -8.85
CA GLY A 269 -24.53 28.04 -8.42
C GLY A 269 -23.42 26.98 -8.29
N GLY A 270 -22.13 27.33 -8.56
CA GLY A 270 -21.07 26.33 -8.48
C GLY A 270 -19.70 26.76 -8.95
N TYR A 271 -19.00 25.83 -9.59
CA TYR A 271 -17.64 25.99 -10.07
C TYR A 271 -17.48 25.43 -11.48
N ILE A 272 -16.63 26.03 -12.28
CA ILE A 272 -16.22 25.54 -13.60
C ILE A 272 -14.82 24.94 -13.49
N LEU A 273 -14.70 23.65 -13.81
CA LEU A 273 -13.43 22.93 -13.85
C LEU A 273 -12.81 23.01 -15.23
N ASN A 274 -11.51 23.36 -15.30
CA ASN A 274 -10.71 23.36 -16.52
C ASN A 274 -9.31 22.81 -16.25
N GLY A 275 -8.88 21.82 -17.06
CA GLY A 275 -7.57 21.21 -16.97
C GLY A 275 -7.60 19.70 -17.13
N SER A 276 -6.50 19.04 -16.81
CA SER A 276 -6.36 17.60 -16.95
C SER A 276 -5.79 16.93 -15.70
N LYS A 277 -6.08 15.64 -15.55
CA LYS A 277 -5.59 14.77 -14.49
C LYS A 277 -5.06 13.47 -15.08
N LEU A 278 -4.10 12.85 -14.41
CA LEU A 278 -3.54 11.56 -14.78
C LEU A 278 -3.72 10.53 -13.65
N TRP A 279 -3.64 9.26 -14.02
CA TRP A 279 -3.67 8.14 -13.08
C TRP A 279 -4.97 8.07 -12.27
N CYS A 280 -6.09 8.52 -12.85
CA CYS A 280 -7.40 8.39 -12.23
C CYS A 280 -7.89 6.96 -12.37
N THR A 281 -7.49 6.11 -11.42
CA THR A 281 -7.82 4.68 -11.45
C THR A 281 -9.30 4.46 -11.23
N PHE A 282 -9.89 3.58 -12.06
CA PHE A 282 -11.31 3.21 -12.05
C PHE A 282 -12.26 4.31 -12.53
N ALA A 283 -11.75 5.40 -13.14
CA ALA A 283 -12.58 6.53 -13.55
C ALA A 283 -13.64 6.16 -14.60
N GLY A 284 -13.39 5.18 -15.45
CA GLY A 284 -14.41 4.70 -16.42
C GLY A 284 -15.65 4.20 -15.68
N ALA A 285 -15.52 3.20 -14.83
CA ALA A 285 -16.64 2.57 -14.12
C ALA A 285 -17.23 3.43 -12.99
N ALA A 286 -16.50 4.41 -12.48
CA ALA A 286 -16.95 5.27 -11.38
C ALA A 286 -18.16 6.13 -11.77
N ASN A 287 -19.10 6.28 -10.81
CA ASN A 287 -20.21 7.23 -10.88
C ASN A 287 -19.85 8.57 -10.26
N VAL A 288 -18.88 8.58 -9.35
CA VAL A 288 -18.38 9.80 -8.70
C VAL A 288 -16.86 9.80 -8.65
N ILE A 289 -16.27 10.95 -8.89
CA ILE A 289 -14.82 11.18 -8.84
C ILE A 289 -14.53 12.26 -7.82
N LEU A 290 -13.67 11.96 -6.85
CA LEU A 290 -13.14 12.94 -5.92
C LEU A 290 -12.01 13.71 -6.60
N VAL A 291 -12.22 14.99 -6.89
CA VAL A 291 -11.30 15.83 -7.68
C VAL A 291 -10.67 16.92 -6.82
N LEU A 292 -9.32 16.91 -6.75
CA LEU A 292 -8.55 18.00 -6.15
C LEU A 292 -8.28 19.09 -7.22
N ALA A 293 -8.71 20.32 -6.95
CA ALA A 293 -8.61 21.44 -7.89
C ALA A 293 -8.16 22.73 -7.20
N ARG A 294 -7.57 23.64 -7.99
CA ARG A 294 -7.12 24.96 -7.52
C ARG A 294 -8.26 25.97 -7.63
N THR A 295 -8.76 26.39 -6.48
CA THR A 295 -9.79 27.42 -6.34
C THR A 295 -9.20 28.82 -6.17
N ASP A 296 -8.03 28.94 -5.56
CA ASP A 296 -7.29 30.21 -5.47
C ASP A 296 -6.07 30.17 -6.40
N LYS A 297 -6.14 30.92 -7.52
CA LYS A 297 -5.08 31.01 -8.53
C LYS A 297 -3.89 31.89 -8.06
N THR A 298 -4.09 32.73 -7.04
CA THR A 298 -3.05 33.59 -6.49
C THR A 298 -2.18 32.85 -5.46
N GLU A 299 -2.76 31.86 -4.77
CA GLU A 299 -2.08 31.01 -3.81
C GLU A 299 -1.50 29.77 -4.55
N LYS A 300 -0.16 29.70 -4.62
CA LYS A 300 0.55 28.64 -5.34
C LYS A 300 0.79 27.39 -4.51
N SER A 301 0.68 27.50 -3.17
CA SER A 301 0.87 26.38 -2.27
C SER A 301 -0.39 25.50 -2.16
N HIS A 302 -0.32 24.49 -1.29
CA HIS A 302 -1.46 23.62 -0.97
C HIS A 302 -2.69 24.35 -0.38
N LYS A 303 -2.52 25.59 0.11
CA LYS A 303 -3.58 26.40 0.71
C LYS A 303 -4.59 26.95 -0.31
N GLY A 304 -4.30 26.87 -1.61
CA GLY A 304 -5.21 27.29 -2.69
C GLY A 304 -6.04 26.14 -3.28
N LEU A 305 -6.05 24.95 -2.65
CA LEU A 305 -6.67 23.74 -3.19
C LEU A 305 -7.96 23.36 -2.47
N SER A 306 -8.99 23.02 -3.24
CA SER A 306 -10.28 22.53 -2.76
C SER A 306 -10.61 21.16 -3.34
N LEU A 307 -11.53 20.45 -2.70
CA LEU A 307 -11.87 19.08 -3.04
C LEU A 307 -13.35 18.98 -3.44
N PHE A 308 -13.63 18.32 -4.56
CA PHE A 308 -14.96 18.27 -5.15
C PHE A 308 -15.43 16.83 -5.38
N MET A 309 -16.72 16.57 -5.13
CA MET A 309 -17.41 15.36 -5.60
C MET A 309 -17.95 15.62 -7.00
N VAL A 310 -17.38 14.99 -8.01
CA VAL A 310 -17.74 15.18 -9.42
C VAL A 310 -18.50 13.97 -9.93
N GLU A 311 -19.76 14.17 -10.28
CA GLU A 311 -20.67 13.12 -10.77
C GLU A 311 -20.53 12.92 -12.29
N LYS A 312 -20.63 11.66 -12.73
CA LYS A 312 -20.71 11.28 -14.13
C LYS A 312 -21.40 9.94 -14.33
N PRO A 313 -21.94 9.63 -15.50
CA PRO A 313 -22.37 8.27 -15.85
C PRO A 313 -21.19 7.29 -15.84
N SER A 314 -21.43 6.04 -15.40
CA SER A 314 -20.48 4.94 -15.52
C SER A 314 -20.25 4.56 -16.99
N SER A 315 -19.01 4.17 -17.32
CA SER A 315 -18.63 3.64 -18.64
C SER A 315 -17.74 2.40 -18.48
N GLU A 316 -18.00 1.37 -19.28
CA GLU A 316 -17.17 0.17 -19.37
C GLU A 316 -16.15 0.23 -20.51
N SER A 317 -16.02 1.39 -21.16
CA SER A 317 -15.09 1.60 -22.28
C SER A 317 -13.73 2.13 -21.82
N ASP A 318 -12.67 1.80 -22.56
CA ASP A 318 -11.34 2.38 -22.40
C ASP A 318 -11.29 3.88 -22.71
N GLU A 319 -12.27 4.40 -23.44
CA GLU A 319 -12.44 5.83 -23.72
C GLU A 319 -13.89 6.22 -23.47
N PHE A 320 -14.11 7.38 -22.87
CA PHE A 320 -15.45 7.93 -22.67
C PHE A 320 -15.47 9.45 -22.78
N GLU A 321 -16.63 9.97 -23.16
CA GLU A 321 -16.94 11.38 -23.12
C GLU A 321 -18.29 11.58 -22.43
N PHE A 322 -18.36 12.57 -21.55
CA PHE A 322 -19.57 13.01 -20.91
C PHE A 322 -19.73 14.52 -21.11
N SER A 323 -20.80 14.92 -21.79
CA SER A 323 -21.16 16.30 -22.03
C SER A 323 -22.35 16.69 -21.18
N GLN A 324 -22.29 17.87 -20.56
CA GLN A 324 -23.38 18.48 -19.80
C GLN A 324 -24.27 19.31 -20.73
N ASP A 325 -25.57 19.46 -20.41
CA ASP A 325 -26.49 20.32 -21.17
C ASP A 325 -26.02 21.79 -21.21
N SER A 326 -25.27 22.23 -20.21
CA SER A 326 -24.63 23.54 -20.14
C SER A 326 -23.43 23.72 -21.08
N GLY A 327 -23.03 22.69 -21.82
CA GLY A 327 -21.89 22.69 -22.74
C GLY A 327 -20.55 22.25 -22.13
N GLY A 328 -20.50 22.02 -20.81
CA GLY A 328 -19.29 21.48 -20.16
C GLY A 328 -19.01 20.04 -20.56
N ARG A 329 -17.72 19.66 -20.65
CA ARG A 329 -17.31 18.34 -21.14
C ARG A 329 -16.23 17.72 -20.25
N MET A 330 -16.37 16.41 -20.01
CA MET A 330 -15.36 15.56 -19.40
C MET A 330 -15.01 14.41 -20.34
N THR A 331 -13.72 14.15 -20.55
CA THR A 331 -13.26 12.99 -21.31
C THR A 331 -12.33 12.15 -20.45
N GLY A 332 -12.31 10.84 -20.70
CA GLY A 332 -11.37 9.90 -20.06
C GLY A 332 -10.82 8.92 -21.08
N LYS A 333 -9.51 8.64 -20.99
CA LYS A 333 -8.82 7.66 -21.82
C LYS A 333 -7.95 6.76 -20.96
N ALA A 334 -8.14 5.44 -21.07
CA ALA A 334 -7.37 4.47 -20.31
C ALA A 334 -5.89 4.49 -20.71
N ILE A 335 -5.02 4.49 -19.71
CA ILE A 335 -3.57 4.42 -19.87
C ILE A 335 -3.17 2.94 -19.91
N LYS A 336 -2.46 2.52 -20.96
CA LYS A 336 -1.92 1.16 -21.05
C LYS A 336 -0.76 0.98 -20.06
N THR A 337 -0.91 0.05 -19.12
CA THR A 337 0.05 -0.21 -18.04
C THR A 337 0.72 -1.57 -18.18
N LEU A 338 1.90 -1.75 -17.56
CA LEU A 338 2.62 -3.03 -17.53
C LEU A 338 1.85 -4.07 -16.71
N GLY A 339 1.35 -3.69 -15.55
CA GLY A 339 0.58 -4.48 -14.60
C GLY A 339 -0.57 -3.67 -14.00
N TYR A 340 -1.09 -4.13 -12.86
CA TYR A 340 -2.21 -3.48 -12.17
C TYR A 340 -3.45 -3.35 -13.06
N ARG A 341 -3.64 -4.36 -13.93
CA ARG A 341 -4.74 -4.41 -14.89
C ARG A 341 -6.02 -4.90 -14.21
N GLY A 342 -7.15 -4.46 -14.74
CA GLY A 342 -8.49 -4.71 -14.18
C GLY A 342 -9.21 -3.42 -13.89
N MET A 343 -8.67 -2.54 -13.06
CA MET A 343 -9.31 -1.27 -12.73
C MET A 343 -9.05 -0.16 -13.74
N HIS A 344 -8.08 -0.30 -14.59
CA HIS A 344 -7.57 0.73 -15.50
C HIS A 344 -7.35 2.09 -14.84
N SER A 345 -6.30 2.79 -15.22
CA SER A 345 -6.06 4.17 -14.84
C SER A 345 -6.29 5.07 -16.04
N PHE A 346 -6.89 6.21 -15.83
CA PHE A 346 -7.31 7.11 -16.92
C PHE A 346 -6.54 8.42 -16.87
N GLU A 347 -6.26 8.94 -18.06
CA GLU A 347 -6.08 10.36 -18.31
C GLU A 347 -7.46 11.00 -18.40
N MET A 348 -7.68 12.09 -17.66
CA MET A 348 -8.94 12.81 -17.59
C MET A 348 -8.76 14.25 -18.08
N SER A 349 -9.72 14.76 -18.84
CA SER A 349 -9.76 16.17 -19.23
C SER A 349 -11.11 16.79 -18.89
N TYR A 350 -11.07 17.99 -18.37
CA TYR A 350 -12.24 18.80 -18.01
C TYR A 350 -12.19 20.09 -18.81
N THR A 351 -13.24 20.37 -19.58
CA THR A 351 -13.40 21.59 -20.38
C THR A 351 -14.71 22.25 -20.02
N ASP A 352 -14.64 23.41 -19.40
CA ASP A 352 -15.78 24.19 -18.90
C ASP A 352 -16.79 23.35 -18.11
N PHE A 353 -16.29 22.34 -17.39
CA PHE A 353 -17.11 21.36 -16.70
C PHE A 353 -17.70 21.93 -15.41
N PHE A 354 -19.04 22.07 -15.36
CA PHE A 354 -19.73 22.61 -14.20
C PHE A 354 -19.84 21.60 -13.06
N VAL A 355 -19.56 22.05 -11.84
CA VAL A 355 -19.76 21.30 -10.60
C VAL A 355 -20.60 22.14 -9.64
N PRO A 356 -21.75 21.64 -9.15
CA PRO A 356 -22.59 22.35 -8.21
C PRO A 356 -21.86 22.74 -6.93
N GLU A 357 -22.19 23.85 -6.32
CA GLU A 357 -21.58 24.36 -5.09
C GLU A 357 -21.70 23.36 -3.92
N GLU A 358 -22.82 22.66 -3.84
CA GLU A 358 -23.07 21.62 -2.82
C GLU A 358 -22.10 20.44 -2.90
N ASN A 359 -21.40 20.27 -4.01
CA ASN A 359 -20.41 19.21 -4.23
C ASN A 359 -18.97 19.63 -3.85
N LEU A 360 -18.75 20.90 -3.43
CA LEU A 360 -17.52 21.30 -2.75
C LEU A 360 -17.50 20.69 -1.34
N ILE A 361 -16.53 19.83 -1.06
CA ILE A 361 -16.41 19.18 0.25
C ILE A 361 -16.29 20.23 1.36
N GLY A 362 -17.23 20.18 2.31
CA GLY A 362 -17.31 21.09 3.44
C GLY A 362 -17.96 22.44 3.12
N GLY A 363 -18.45 22.65 1.92
CA GLY A 363 -19.02 23.93 1.49
C GLY A 363 -18.04 25.08 1.70
N ASP A 364 -18.53 26.24 2.13
CA ASP A 364 -17.68 27.43 2.34
C ASP A 364 -16.54 27.20 3.35
N THR A 365 -16.76 26.40 4.38
CA THR A 365 -15.72 26.08 5.39
C THR A 365 -14.64 25.14 4.87
N GLY A 366 -14.94 24.41 3.79
CA GLY A 366 -14.04 23.50 3.11
C GLY A 366 -13.24 24.13 1.97
N LEU A 367 -13.58 25.36 1.58
CA LEU A 367 -12.86 26.09 0.53
C LEU A 367 -11.38 26.24 0.93
N ASN A 368 -10.48 25.90 -0.02
CA ASN A 368 -9.03 25.92 0.16
C ASN A 368 -8.50 24.96 1.25
N ARG A 369 -9.28 23.94 1.63
CA ARG A 369 -8.87 22.89 2.57
C ARG A 369 -8.73 21.50 1.93
N GLY A 370 -8.88 21.41 0.64
CA GLY A 370 -8.91 20.14 -0.09
C GLY A 370 -7.63 19.31 0.07
N PHE A 371 -6.47 19.95 0.16
CA PHE A 371 -5.21 19.27 0.40
C PHE A 371 -5.21 18.47 1.72
N TYR A 372 -5.68 19.08 2.80
CA TYR A 372 -5.69 18.44 4.13
C TYR A 372 -6.60 17.21 4.15
N TYR A 373 -7.81 17.33 3.55
CA TYR A 373 -8.74 16.21 3.46
C TYR A 373 -8.19 15.06 2.61
N THR A 374 -7.49 15.38 1.53
CA THR A 374 -6.81 14.39 0.67
C THR A 374 -5.70 13.66 1.42
N MET A 375 -4.86 14.38 2.18
CA MET A 375 -3.76 13.78 2.94
C MET A 375 -4.26 12.84 4.05
N LYS A 376 -5.38 13.14 4.69
CA LYS A 376 -6.02 12.25 5.67
C LYS A 376 -6.44 10.92 5.04
N GLY A 377 -7.04 10.95 3.84
CA GLY A 377 -7.40 9.74 3.10
C GLY A 377 -6.17 8.92 2.69
N PHE A 378 -5.09 9.58 2.28
CA PHE A 378 -3.86 8.90 1.86
C PHE A 378 -3.09 8.21 2.99
N LEU A 379 -3.23 8.65 4.24
CA LEU A 379 -2.56 7.98 5.35
C LEU A 379 -3.04 6.52 5.49
N ASN A 380 -4.35 6.30 5.48
CA ASN A 380 -4.92 4.95 5.49
C ASN A 380 -4.63 4.19 4.18
N GLY A 381 -4.59 4.89 3.04
CA GLY A 381 -4.17 4.33 1.76
C GLY A 381 -2.77 3.71 1.79
N ARG A 382 -1.83 4.27 2.56
CA ARG A 382 -0.48 3.71 2.75
C ARG A 382 -0.51 2.41 3.54
N LEU A 383 -1.30 2.33 4.61
CA LEU A 383 -1.51 1.09 5.36
C LEU A 383 -2.14 0.01 4.47
N GLN A 384 -3.17 0.36 3.69
CA GLN A 384 -3.75 -0.55 2.69
C GLN A 384 -2.72 -0.99 1.65
N THR A 385 -1.79 -0.11 1.24
CA THR A 385 -0.74 -0.47 0.29
C THR A 385 0.20 -1.51 0.85
N ALA A 386 0.56 -1.43 2.15
CA ALA A 386 1.31 -2.47 2.82
C ALA A 386 0.53 -3.80 2.87
N ALA A 387 -0.77 -3.78 3.18
CA ALA A 387 -1.62 -4.96 3.16
C ALA A 387 -1.73 -5.58 1.75
N ARG A 388 -1.85 -4.76 0.70
CA ARG A 388 -1.81 -5.21 -0.71
C ARG A 388 -0.50 -5.91 -1.05
N ALA A 389 0.63 -5.36 -0.59
CA ALA A 389 1.95 -5.98 -0.75
C ALA A 389 2.02 -7.35 -0.05
N CYS A 390 1.46 -7.48 1.16
CA CYS A 390 1.41 -8.75 1.89
C CYS A 390 0.62 -9.81 1.11
N GLY A 391 -0.55 -9.48 0.57
CA GLY A 391 -1.37 -10.40 -0.22
C GLY A 391 -0.66 -10.88 -1.49
N LEU A 392 -0.08 -9.95 -2.26
CA LEU A 392 0.70 -10.26 -3.46
C LEU A 392 1.88 -11.17 -3.13
N MET A 393 2.64 -10.85 -2.08
CA MET A 393 3.79 -11.67 -1.65
C MET A 393 3.39 -13.08 -1.26
N ARG A 394 2.29 -13.25 -0.53
CA ARG A 394 1.76 -14.57 -0.13
C ARG A 394 1.44 -15.42 -1.38
N SER A 395 0.72 -14.86 -2.33
CA SER A 395 0.36 -15.56 -3.57
C SER A 395 1.61 -15.97 -4.37
N ALA A 396 2.56 -15.05 -4.56
CA ALA A 396 3.81 -15.33 -5.24
C ALA A 396 4.65 -16.43 -4.53
N TYR A 397 4.66 -16.40 -3.20
CA TYR A 397 5.36 -17.38 -2.38
C TYR A 397 4.73 -18.78 -2.44
N GLU A 398 3.39 -18.88 -2.35
CA GLU A 398 2.66 -20.15 -2.41
C GLU A 398 2.86 -20.82 -3.77
N SER A 399 2.75 -20.07 -4.86
CA SER A 399 3.04 -20.53 -6.21
C SER A 399 4.49 -21.05 -6.34
N THR A 400 5.44 -20.31 -5.76
CA THR A 400 6.86 -20.69 -5.79
C THR A 400 7.14 -21.96 -5.00
N ARG A 401 6.54 -22.14 -3.85
CA ARG A 401 6.68 -23.37 -3.03
C ARG A 401 6.16 -24.58 -3.79
N ALA A 402 4.97 -24.48 -4.37
CA ALA A 402 4.36 -25.56 -5.16
C ALA A 402 5.28 -25.93 -6.32
N PHE A 403 5.75 -24.96 -7.09
CA PHE A 403 6.65 -25.19 -8.21
C PHE A 403 7.99 -25.81 -7.78
N ALA A 404 8.62 -25.31 -6.72
CA ALA A 404 9.93 -25.80 -6.24
C ALA A 404 9.83 -27.24 -5.69
N THR A 405 8.69 -27.62 -5.12
CA THR A 405 8.44 -28.97 -4.62
C THR A 405 8.23 -29.97 -5.75
N ASP A 406 7.61 -29.53 -6.85
CA ASP A 406 7.33 -30.39 -8.00
C ASP A 406 8.52 -30.50 -8.97
N ARG A 407 9.19 -29.41 -9.25
CA ARG A 407 10.28 -29.32 -10.25
C ARG A 407 11.53 -30.07 -9.80
N SER A 408 12.14 -30.85 -10.71
CA SER A 408 13.43 -31.51 -10.51
C SER A 408 14.51 -30.94 -11.44
N ILE A 409 15.71 -30.71 -10.88
CA ILE A 409 16.93 -30.32 -11.60
C ILE A 409 18.12 -31.07 -11.03
N PHE A 410 19.08 -31.49 -11.85
CA PHE A 410 20.26 -32.24 -11.42
C PHE A 410 19.92 -33.45 -10.54
N ASN A 411 18.89 -34.22 -10.89
CA ASN A 411 18.38 -35.41 -10.19
C ASN A 411 17.91 -35.18 -8.75
N LYS A 412 17.56 -33.94 -8.38
CA LYS A 412 17.00 -33.55 -7.07
C LYS A 412 15.81 -32.61 -7.28
N LYS A 413 14.89 -32.55 -6.32
CA LYS A 413 13.86 -31.53 -6.31
C LYS A 413 14.49 -30.14 -6.18
N LEU A 414 13.90 -29.16 -6.83
CA LEU A 414 14.39 -27.77 -6.76
C LEU A 414 14.44 -27.28 -5.31
N VAL A 415 13.47 -27.67 -4.51
CA VAL A 415 13.38 -27.37 -3.07
C VAL A 415 14.50 -27.99 -2.23
N ASP A 416 15.23 -29.02 -2.73
CA ASP A 416 16.33 -29.65 -2.01
C ASP A 416 17.69 -28.93 -2.19
N HIS A 417 17.72 -27.90 -3.04
CA HIS A 417 18.94 -27.13 -3.28
C HIS A 417 19.11 -26.03 -2.25
N PRO A 418 20.28 -25.87 -1.61
CA PRO A 418 20.50 -24.87 -0.55
C PRO A 418 20.21 -23.43 -0.96
N LEU A 419 20.49 -23.05 -2.22
CA LEU A 419 20.19 -21.70 -2.71
C LEU A 419 18.67 -21.45 -2.85
N THR A 420 17.89 -22.46 -3.21
CA THR A 420 16.42 -22.39 -3.23
C THR A 420 15.88 -22.26 -1.80
N LEU A 421 16.38 -23.07 -0.87
CA LEU A 421 15.99 -23.02 0.53
C LEU A 421 16.31 -21.67 1.18
N ARG A 422 17.47 -21.08 0.84
CA ARG A 422 17.79 -19.72 1.28
C ARG A 422 16.77 -18.70 0.78
N LYS A 423 16.40 -18.73 -0.53
CA LYS A 423 15.40 -17.84 -1.07
C LYS A 423 14.03 -18.01 -0.40
N ILE A 424 13.63 -19.25 -0.12
CA ILE A 424 12.40 -19.55 0.63
C ILE A 424 12.46 -18.94 2.04
N ALA A 425 13.58 -19.09 2.75
CA ALA A 425 13.76 -18.49 4.08
C ALA A 425 13.71 -16.95 4.02
N ASP A 426 14.38 -16.33 3.04
CA ASP A 426 14.33 -14.87 2.81
C ASP A 426 12.91 -14.39 2.54
N MET A 427 12.19 -15.06 1.63
CA MET A 427 10.79 -14.73 1.30
C MET A 427 9.88 -14.88 2.52
N ALA A 428 10.00 -15.98 3.27
CA ALA A 428 9.22 -16.22 4.49
C ALA A 428 9.46 -15.12 5.54
N GLY A 429 10.72 -14.70 5.73
CA GLY A 429 11.08 -13.61 6.65
C GLY A 429 10.48 -12.26 6.22
N LEU A 430 10.63 -11.90 4.94
CA LEU A 430 10.08 -10.65 4.40
C LEU A 430 8.56 -10.58 4.51
N ILE A 431 7.86 -11.66 4.17
CA ILE A 431 6.39 -11.72 4.23
C ILE A 431 5.91 -11.63 5.68
N SER A 432 6.49 -12.46 6.57
CA SER A 432 6.07 -12.50 7.96
C SER A 432 6.31 -11.15 8.66
N ALA A 433 7.48 -10.52 8.44
CA ALA A 433 7.78 -9.21 8.98
C ALA A 433 6.85 -8.11 8.43
N SER A 434 6.52 -8.15 7.14
CA SER A 434 5.57 -7.21 6.54
C SER A 434 4.17 -7.35 7.14
N ARG A 435 3.68 -8.58 7.31
CA ARG A 435 2.35 -8.86 7.84
C ARG A 435 2.22 -8.46 9.31
N THR A 436 3.18 -8.87 10.16
CA THR A 436 3.15 -8.51 11.58
C THR A 436 3.21 -7.00 11.76
N TYR A 437 4.13 -6.32 11.05
CA TYR A 437 4.27 -4.87 11.16
C TYR A 437 3.03 -4.13 10.62
N THR A 438 2.41 -4.59 9.53
CA THR A 438 1.15 -4.00 9.01
C THR A 438 0.03 -4.04 10.04
N LEU A 439 -0.13 -5.17 10.76
CA LEU A 439 -1.14 -5.29 11.81
C LEU A 439 -0.79 -4.47 13.06
N ASP A 440 0.47 -4.39 13.45
CA ASP A 440 0.89 -3.53 14.56
C ASP A 440 0.60 -2.06 14.26
N VAL A 441 0.84 -1.62 13.02
CA VAL A 441 0.54 -0.26 12.59
C VAL A 441 -0.98 -0.02 12.60
N ALA A 442 -1.78 -0.98 12.10
CA ALA A 442 -3.24 -0.88 12.17
C ALA A 442 -3.73 -0.67 13.60
N LYS A 443 -3.26 -1.49 14.55
CA LYS A 443 -3.59 -1.37 15.99
C LYS A 443 -3.19 -0.01 16.57
N LYS A 444 -1.99 0.48 16.23
CA LYS A 444 -1.54 1.82 16.68
C LYS A 444 -2.40 2.94 16.12
N MET A 445 -2.78 2.84 14.84
CA MET A 445 -3.63 3.86 14.19
C MET A 445 -5.04 3.87 14.75
N GLU A 446 -5.62 2.73 15.10
CA GLU A 446 -6.91 2.65 15.81
C GLU A 446 -6.89 3.36 17.17
N GLN A 447 -5.72 3.44 17.80
CA GLN A 447 -5.49 4.15 19.06
C GLN A 447 -5.13 5.64 18.87
N GLY A 448 -5.17 6.14 17.62
CA GLY A 448 -4.87 7.53 17.28
C GLY A 448 -3.39 7.87 17.09
N GLY A 449 -2.51 6.85 17.05
CA GLY A 449 -1.07 6.99 16.78
C GLY A 449 -0.66 6.44 15.40
N GLY A 450 0.62 6.09 15.23
CA GLY A 450 1.14 5.28 14.11
C GLY A 450 1.27 5.97 12.76
N ALA A 451 1.18 7.31 12.68
CA ALA A 451 1.29 8.04 11.41
C ALA A 451 2.65 7.82 10.72
N LEU A 452 3.74 7.92 11.48
CA LEU A 452 5.09 7.61 10.98
C LEU A 452 5.20 6.13 10.58
N ASP A 453 4.71 5.23 11.43
CA ASP A 453 4.76 3.79 11.16
C ASP A 453 4.00 3.39 9.88
N ALA A 454 2.88 4.08 9.54
CA ALA A 454 2.15 3.86 8.29
C ALA A 454 3.01 4.14 7.04
N ASN A 455 3.91 5.13 7.12
CA ASN A 455 4.87 5.40 6.05
C ASN A 455 5.99 4.36 6.02
N LEU A 456 6.55 4.02 7.17
CA LEU A 456 7.62 3.02 7.30
C LEU A 456 7.16 1.63 6.83
N VAL A 457 5.97 1.19 7.23
CA VAL A 457 5.46 -0.13 6.82
C VAL A 457 5.18 -0.17 5.31
N LYS A 458 4.69 0.91 4.70
CA LYS A 458 4.52 1.00 3.24
C LYS A 458 5.87 0.88 2.53
N LEU A 459 6.90 1.62 2.97
CA LEU A 459 8.25 1.54 2.41
C LEU A 459 8.79 0.10 2.47
N PHE A 460 8.74 -0.52 3.65
CA PHE A 460 9.27 -1.87 3.84
C PHE A 460 8.49 -2.93 3.05
N ALA A 461 7.15 -2.95 3.15
CA ALA A 461 6.33 -3.99 2.51
C ALA A 461 6.38 -3.91 0.98
N CYS A 462 6.42 -2.70 0.39
CA CYS A 462 6.47 -2.54 -1.07
C CYS A 462 7.81 -2.99 -1.65
N GLN A 463 8.94 -2.63 -1.05
CA GLN A 463 10.25 -3.16 -1.45
C GLN A 463 10.35 -4.67 -1.26
N SER A 464 9.78 -5.19 -0.16
CA SER A 464 9.72 -6.62 0.08
C SER A 464 8.93 -7.33 -1.00
N ALA A 465 7.81 -6.75 -1.47
CA ALA A 465 7.01 -7.31 -2.54
C ALA A 465 7.77 -7.39 -3.87
N GLU A 466 8.51 -6.36 -4.25
CA GLU A 466 9.37 -6.40 -5.44
C GLU A 466 10.43 -7.51 -5.33
N ARG A 467 11.06 -7.66 -4.17
CA ARG A 467 12.07 -8.69 -3.93
C ARG A 467 11.49 -10.10 -3.98
N VAL A 468 10.37 -10.32 -3.30
CA VAL A 468 9.67 -11.62 -3.27
C VAL A 468 9.17 -12.00 -4.66
N ALA A 469 8.53 -11.09 -5.38
CA ALA A 469 8.03 -11.34 -6.73
C ALA A 469 9.17 -11.64 -7.72
N ARG A 470 10.31 -10.92 -7.63
CA ARG A 470 11.51 -11.18 -8.41
C ARG A 470 12.09 -12.57 -8.14
N ASP A 471 12.20 -12.95 -6.87
CA ASP A 471 12.77 -14.26 -6.49
C ASP A 471 11.80 -15.40 -6.83
N ALA A 472 10.50 -15.17 -6.74
CA ALA A 472 9.47 -16.10 -7.23
C ALA A 472 9.61 -16.36 -8.74
N LEU A 473 9.64 -15.30 -9.54
CA LEU A 473 9.84 -15.40 -10.99
C LEU A 473 11.16 -16.10 -11.32
N GLN A 474 12.25 -15.76 -10.63
CA GLN A 474 13.57 -16.37 -10.84
C GLN A 474 13.57 -17.88 -10.55
N LEU A 475 12.88 -18.32 -9.50
CA LEU A 475 12.79 -19.76 -9.16
C LEU A 475 11.97 -20.55 -10.16
N HIS A 476 10.99 -19.93 -10.83
CA HIS A 476 10.25 -20.57 -11.93
C HIS A 476 11.08 -20.68 -13.22
N GLY A 477 12.25 -20.01 -13.31
CA GLY A 477 13.11 -20.04 -14.49
C GLY A 477 12.41 -19.52 -15.75
N GLY A 478 12.58 -20.20 -16.88
CA GLY A 478 11.93 -19.82 -18.15
C GLY A 478 10.41 -19.79 -18.10
N MET A 479 9.80 -20.67 -17.30
CA MET A 479 8.34 -20.65 -17.09
C MET A 479 7.88 -19.38 -16.37
N GLY A 480 8.66 -18.84 -15.42
CA GLY A 480 8.33 -17.58 -14.77
C GLY A 480 8.31 -16.37 -15.71
N TYR A 481 9.02 -16.44 -16.84
CA TYR A 481 9.07 -15.39 -17.86
C TYR A 481 7.95 -15.52 -18.92
N ALA A 482 7.17 -16.58 -18.89
CA ALA A 482 5.98 -16.76 -19.71
C ALA A 482 4.79 -15.98 -19.12
N GLN A 483 3.79 -15.67 -19.94
CA GLN A 483 2.59 -14.94 -19.51
C GLN A 483 1.57 -15.84 -18.78
N GLU A 484 1.68 -17.16 -18.86
CA GLU A 484 0.72 -18.10 -18.31
C GLU A 484 0.77 -18.21 -16.78
N PRO A 485 1.96 -18.37 -16.13
CA PRO A 485 2.03 -18.44 -14.68
C PRO A 485 1.80 -17.08 -14.00
N GLU A 486 1.08 -17.11 -12.89
CA GLU A 486 0.73 -15.90 -12.12
C GLU A 486 1.94 -15.11 -11.59
N VAL A 487 3.10 -15.75 -11.43
CA VAL A 487 4.33 -15.06 -10.95
C VAL A 487 4.79 -13.96 -11.91
N SER A 488 4.51 -14.09 -13.23
CA SER A 488 4.80 -13.03 -14.20
C SER A 488 3.95 -11.78 -13.93
N ARG A 489 2.66 -11.97 -13.60
CA ARG A 489 1.75 -10.90 -13.18
C ARG A 489 2.20 -10.27 -11.86
N HIS A 490 2.52 -11.10 -10.86
CA HIS A 490 2.99 -10.60 -9.56
C HIS A 490 4.25 -9.76 -9.68
N PHE A 491 5.17 -10.12 -10.58
CA PHE A 491 6.40 -9.35 -10.82
C PHE A 491 6.12 -7.94 -11.34
N VAL A 492 5.24 -7.78 -12.32
CA VAL A 492 4.92 -6.45 -12.84
C VAL A 492 4.00 -5.66 -11.91
N ASP A 493 3.09 -6.35 -11.20
CA ASP A 493 2.18 -5.73 -10.24
C ASP A 493 2.91 -5.22 -8.99
N ALA A 494 3.95 -5.92 -8.53
CA ALA A 494 4.72 -5.50 -7.36
C ALA A 494 5.33 -4.11 -7.52
N LYS A 495 5.78 -3.76 -8.74
CA LYS A 495 6.45 -2.48 -8.99
C LYS A 495 5.57 -1.27 -8.73
N VAL A 496 4.27 -1.33 -9.01
CA VAL A 496 3.38 -0.19 -8.81
C VAL A 496 3.22 0.19 -7.33
N LEU A 497 3.38 -0.78 -6.42
CA LEU A 497 3.26 -0.57 -4.97
C LEU A 497 4.29 0.45 -4.43
N SER A 498 5.49 0.48 -5.01
CA SER A 498 6.53 1.45 -4.66
C SER A 498 6.31 2.84 -5.28
N ILE A 499 5.39 2.95 -6.26
CA ILE A 499 5.15 4.19 -7.01
C ILE A 499 3.94 4.96 -6.48
N PHE A 500 2.77 4.32 -6.39
CA PHE A 500 1.54 5.00 -6.00
C PHE A 500 1.43 5.22 -4.48
N GLU A 501 0.48 6.04 -4.03
CA GLU A 501 0.27 6.43 -2.61
C GLU A 501 1.51 7.10 -1.98
N GLY A 502 2.36 7.71 -2.83
CA GLY A 502 3.65 8.31 -2.51
C GLY A 502 4.81 7.38 -2.89
N THR A 503 5.71 7.88 -3.76
CA THR A 503 6.92 7.14 -4.14
C THR A 503 7.82 6.90 -2.94
N GLU A 504 8.70 5.90 -3.03
CA GLU A 504 9.66 5.58 -1.96
C GLU A 504 10.47 6.80 -1.56
N GLU A 505 10.99 7.55 -2.54
CA GLU A 505 11.82 8.73 -2.30
C GLU A 505 11.03 9.84 -1.61
N THR A 506 9.79 10.09 -2.07
CA THR A 506 8.94 11.12 -1.46
C THR A 506 8.57 10.76 -0.03
N LEU A 507 8.20 9.51 0.23
CA LEU A 507 7.86 9.08 1.59
C LEU A 507 9.09 9.07 2.50
N ALA A 508 10.20 8.49 2.03
CA ALA A 508 11.42 8.38 2.83
C ALA A 508 11.99 9.77 3.17
N VAL A 509 12.11 10.66 2.17
CA VAL A 509 12.76 11.96 2.37
C VAL A 509 11.80 13.01 2.93
N ARG A 510 10.62 13.21 2.27
CA ARG A 510 9.74 14.35 2.60
C ARG A 510 8.79 14.09 3.76
N VAL A 511 8.51 12.83 4.08
CA VAL A 511 7.59 12.48 5.16
C VAL A 511 8.36 11.90 6.33
N VAL A 512 8.99 10.74 6.16
CA VAL A 512 9.74 10.06 7.23
C VAL A 512 10.95 10.90 7.65
N GLY A 513 11.73 11.41 6.70
CA GLY A 513 12.90 12.25 6.97
C GLY A 513 12.56 13.48 7.80
N ARG A 514 11.48 14.19 7.43
CA ARG A 514 11.02 15.35 8.20
C ARG A 514 10.69 15.00 9.66
N GLU A 515 10.05 13.85 9.89
CA GLU A 515 9.71 13.43 11.27
C GLU A 515 10.92 12.92 12.04
N MET A 516 11.92 12.33 11.35
CA MET A 516 13.15 11.83 12.00
C MET A 516 14.13 12.96 12.39
N THR A 517 14.15 14.06 11.63
CA THR A 517 15.13 15.16 11.83
C THR A 517 14.61 16.34 12.69
N VAL A 518 13.29 16.41 12.97
CA VAL A 518 12.67 17.52 13.72
C VAL A 518 12.53 17.21 15.21
N ASN A 519 12.77 16.00 15.66
CA ASN A 519 12.78 15.61 17.07
C ASN A 519 14.20 15.48 17.58
#